data_4c871d264beaa2ed05844232f6273d46
#
_entry.id   4c871d264beaa2ed05844232f6273d46
#
_cell.length_a   1.000
_cell.length_b   1.000
_cell.length_c   1.000
_cell.angle_alpha   90.00
_cell.angle_beta   90.00
_cell.angle_gamma   90.00
#
_symmetry.space_group_name_H-M   'P 1'
#
loop_
_entity.id
_entity.type
_entity.pdbx_description
1 polymer ?
#
loop_
_entity_poly.entity_id
_entity_poly.type
_entity_poly.pdbx_seq_one_letter_code
_entity_poly.pdbx_strand_id
1 'polypeptide(L)'
;MTLRSPDDLTPQMLTSLLRQSHPGVTVTDIRVRRTWQGTTSHLHLDVDYDSPENGLPRQLFVKTQLSTVHNLPASVDESLSEGGGGTVLLDDETRFYRDLRNDLDVETMTTYFADHLDGPSQFLVVGEDITLRGARVPDAVAGLSVEQADQLLATLSRVHAPFWESPRLREEGDLAWLQHPQTGGFAQFLRTNGFQIIRAFLEIPYKKELLDAAGEDADSMEAAFWALQASVAAGPVTLLHGDPHPRNTYTLPGGQMGVLDWQLVRRGSWSHDVGYALIGALPPELRRSHERELLDNYRARLTEAGVVSAPDRTVSRCGPPTVKARRGDSACGRSRPTRCTP
;
A
#
# COMPACT_ATOMS: atom_id res chain seq x y z
N MET A 1 0.36 -28.19 -1.49
CA MET A 1 1.66 -28.14 -2.22
C MET A 1 2.33 -26.84 -1.81
N THR A 2 3.46 -26.91 -1.12
CA THR A 2 4.10 -25.75 -0.49
C THR A 2 5.31 -25.34 -1.32
N LEU A 3 5.34 -24.10 -1.80
CA LEU A 3 6.52 -23.51 -2.47
C LEU A 3 7.52 -23.06 -1.40
N ARG A 4 8.73 -23.60 -1.41
CA ARG A 4 9.83 -23.23 -0.51
C ARG A 4 10.98 -22.58 -1.25
N SER A 5 11.10 -22.87 -2.54
CA SER A 5 12.12 -22.34 -3.44
C SER A 5 11.51 -22.05 -4.81
N PRO A 6 12.16 -21.25 -5.66
CA PRO A 6 11.73 -21.06 -7.04
C PRO A 6 11.60 -22.37 -7.84
N ASP A 7 12.41 -23.38 -7.52
CA ASP A 7 12.45 -24.67 -8.22
C ASP A 7 11.21 -25.54 -7.93
N ASP A 8 10.45 -25.22 -6.88
CA ASP A 8 9.19 -25.91 -6.57
C ASP A 8 8.06 -25.52 -7.55
N LEU A 9 8.22 -24.39 -8.27
CA LEU A 9 7.28 -23.96 -9.31
C LEU A 9 7.57 -24.72 -10.62
N THR A 10 6.96 -25.89 -10.76
CA THR A 10 7.18 -26.76 -11.92
C THR A 10 6.29 -26.39 -13.13
N PRO A 11 6.69 -26.79 -14.38
CA PRO A 11 5.83 -26.61 -15.55
C PRO A 11 4.44 -27.23 -15.41
N GLN A 12 4.32 -28.39 -14.77
CA GLN A 12 3.05 -29.08 -14.51
C GLN A 12 2.16 -28.27 -13.55
N MET A 13 2.77 -27.73 -12.51
CA MET A 13 2.05 -26.86 -11.57
C MET A 13 1.54 -25.61 -12.26
N LEU A 14 2.42 -24.87 -12.95
CA LEU A 14 2.03 -23.64 -13.64
C LEU A 14 0.96 -23.91 -14.72
N THR A 15 1.05 -25.04 -15.43
CA THR A 15 0.02 -25.51 -16.37
C THR A 15 -1.34 -25.64 -15.66
N SER A 16 -1.37 -26.30 -14.51
CA SER A 16 -2.62 -26.52 -13.75
C SER A 16 -3.27 -25.20 -13.31
N LEU A 17 -2.45 -24.24 -12.89
CA LEU A 17 -2.92 -22.93 -12.46
C LEU A 17 -3.45 -22.09 -13.63
N LEU A 18 -2.70 -22.00 -14.71
CA LEU A 18 -3.07 -21.21 -15.89
C LEU A 18 -4.30 -21.76 -16.63
N ARG A 19 -4.53 -23.08 -16.59
CA ARG A 19 -5.72 -23.69 -17.19
C ARG A 19 -7.05 -23.24 -16.59
N GLN A 20 -7.05 -22.67 -15.40
CA GLN A 20 -8.26 -22.11 -14.81
C GLN A 20 -8.81 -20.92 -15.60
N SER A 21 -7.92 -20.10 -16.18
CA SER A 21 -8.29 -18.96 -17.02
C SER A 21 -8.02 -19.18 -18.52
N HIS A 22 -7.10 -20.10 -18.88
CA HIS A 22 -6.69 -20.39 -20.27
C HIS A 22 -6.75 -21.91 -20.53
N PRO A 23 -7.97 -22.46 -20.74
CA PRO A 23 -8.13 -23.88 -21.02
C PRO A 23 -7.34 -24.33 -22.25
N GLY A 24 -6.59 -25.41 -22.13
CA GLY A 24 -5.78 -25.94 -23.23
C GLY A 24 -4.30 -25.52 -23.20
N VAL A 25 -3.90 -24.56 -22.38
CA VAL A 25 -2.48 -24.21 -22.24
C VAL A 25 -1.68 -25.36 -21.61
N THR A 26 -0.47 -25.58 -22.10
CA THR A 26 0.50 -26.48 -21.48
C THR A 26 1.86 -25.77 -21.41
N VAL A 27 2.38 -25.61 -20.22
CA VAL A 27 3.72 -25.09 -19.99
C VAL A 27 4.71 -26.25 -20.19
N THR A 28 5.70 -26.05 -21.05
CA THR A 28 6.72 -27.06 -21.37
C THR A 28 8.02 -26.82 -20.65
N ASP A 29 8.37 -25.56 -20.39
CA ASP A 29 9.58 -25.19 -19.65
C ASP A 29 9.38 -23.87 -18.86
N ILE A 30 10.12 -23.73 -17.77
CA ILE A 30 10.16 -22.52 -16.93
C ILE A 30 11.62 -22.21 -16.62
N ARG A 31 12.02 -20.96 -16.85
CA ARG A 31 13.31 -20.45 -16.45
C ARG A 31 13.14 -19.19 -15.60
N VAL A 32 13.65 -19.22 -14.37
CA VAL A 32 13.67 -18.05 -13.49
C VAL A 32 14.77 -17.11 -13.95
N ARG A 33 14.38 -15.92 -14.45
CA ARG A 33 15.32 -14.86 -14.89
C ARG A 33 15.85 -14.06 -13.72
N ARG A 34 14.98 -13.76 -12.78
CA ARG A 34 15.27 -12.90 -11.64
C ARG A 34 14.39 -13.27 -10.46
N THR A 35 14.97 -13.25 -9.28
CA THR A 35 14.27 -13.34 -8.01
C THR A 35 14.55 -12.07 -7.20
N TRP A 36 13.52 -11.52 -6.59
CA TRP A 36 13.64 -10.47 -5.59
C TRP A 36 12.88 -10.90 -4.35
N GLN A 37 13.42 -10.58 -3.18
CA GLN A 37 12.84 -10.94 -1.89
C GLN A 37 12.71 -9.70 -1.02
N GLY A 38 11.49 -9.43 -0.59
CA GLY A 38 11.12 -8.38 0.35
C GLY A 38 10.19 -8.95 1.39
N THR A 39 9.07 -8.30 1.65
CA THR A 39 7.98 -8.85 2.46
C THR A 39 7.40 -10.11 1.81
N THR A 40 7.42 -10.17 0.50
CA THR A 40 7.05 -11.31 -0.33
C THR A 40 8.16 -11.63 -1.32
N SER A 41 8.09 -12.78 -1.97
CA SER A 41 9.03 -13.21 -3.00
C SER A 41 8.47 -12.93 -4.38
N HIS A 42 9.26 -12.29 -5.24
CA HIS A 42 8.92 -11.97 -6.62
C HIS A 42 9.82 -12.76 -7.57
N LEU A 43 9.22 -13.45 -8.51
CA LEU A 43 9.93 -14.19 -9.56
C LEU A 43 9.58 -13.60 -10.93
N HIS A 44 10.56 -13.36 -11.75
CA HIS A 44 10.38 -13.08 -13.17
C HIS A 44 10.74 -14.33 -13.95
N LEU A 45 9.82 -14.83 -14.74
CA LEU A 45 9.94 -16.10 -15.43
C LEU A 45 9.99 -15.90 -16.94
N ASP A 46 10.81 -16.70 -17.64
CA ASP A 46 10.58 -17.05 -19.03
C ASP A 46 9.83 -18.38 -19.06
N VAL A 47 8.78 -18.47 -19.85
CA VAL A 47 7.89 -19.63 -19.94
C VAL A 47 7.75 -20.05 -21.39
N ASP A 48 7.98 -21.33 -21.66
CA ASP A 48 7.70 -21.93 -22.94
C ASP A 48 6.40 -22.74 -22.89
N TYR A 49 5.63 -22.67 -23.97
CA TYR A 49 4.34 -23.33 -24.11
C TYR A 49 4.36 -24.29 -25.29
N ASP A 50 3.51 -25.31 -25.24
CA ASP A 50 3.32 -26.26 -26.35
C ASP A 50 2.72 -25.60 -27.61
N SER A 51 1.92 -24.54 -27.42
CA SER A 51 1.37 -23.71 -28.50
C SER A 51 1.66 -22.24 -28.28
N PRO A 52 2.18 -21.51 -29.28
CA PRO A 52 2.42 -20.09 -29.19
C PRO A 52 1.15 -19.22 -29.23
N GLU A 53 0.00 -19.79 -29.64
CA GLU A 53 -1.27 -19.06 -29.85
C GLU A 53 -2.20 -19.13 -28.64
N ASN A 54 -1.67 -19.36 -27.43
CA ASN A 54 -2.44 -19.50 -26.21
C ASN A 54 -2.90 -18.16 -25.56
N GLY A 55 -2.46 -17.02 -26.13
CA GLY A 55 -2.80 -15.70 -25.63
C GLY A 55 -2.02 -15.23 -24.39
N LEU A 56 -1.10 -16.05 -23.89
CA LEU A 56 -0.25 -15.73 -22.74
C LEU A 56 1.12 -15.19 -23.16
N PRO A 57 1.69 -14.23 -22.42
CA PRO A 57 3.06 -13.78 -22.67
C PRO A 57 4.06 -14.86 -22.26
N ARG A 58 5.22 -14.87 -22.94
CA ARG A 58 6.34 -15.75 -22.56
C ARG A 58 7.08 -15.30 -21.31
N GLN A 59 6.79 -14.13 -20.81
CA GLN A 59 7.39 -13.60 -19.60
C GLN A 59 6.30 -13.32 -18.58
N LEU A 60 6.38 -14.02 -17.46
CA LEU A 60 5.43 -13.90 -16.37
C LEU A 60 6.10 -13.33 -15.13
N PHE A 61 5.30 -12.62 -14.36
CA PHE A 61 5.62 -12.22 -13.00
C PHE A 61 4.87 -13.12 -12.02
N VAL A 62 5.57 -13.56 -10.98
CA VAL A 62 4.97 -14.37 -9.90
C VAL A 62 5.28 -13.72 -8.55
N LYS A 63 4.26 -13.53 -7.75
CA LYS A 63 4.36 -13.09 -6.35
C LYS A 63 3.86 -14.21 -5.44
N THR A 64 4.67 -14.57 -4.45
CA THR A 64 4.38 -15.66 -3.51
C THR A 64 5.19 -15.51 -2.23
N GLN A 65 5.05 -16.45 -1.30
CA GLN A 65 5.90 -16.57 -0.12
C GLN A 65 6.72 -17.86 -0.22
N LEU A 66 8.02 -17.74 -0.50
CA LEU A 66 8.92 -18.90 -0.63
C LEU A 66 9.55 -19.34 0.68
N SER A 67 9.87 -18.37 1.55
CA SER A 67 10.44 -18.63 2.87
C SER A 67 10.24 -17.42 3.76
N THR A 68 10.48 -17.58 5.05
CA THR A 68 10.54 -16.45 6.00
C THR A 68 11.52 -15.39 5.53
N VAL A 69 11.15 -14.13 5.67
CA VAL A 69 11.94 -12.98 5.21
C VAL A 69 13.22 -12.87 6.04
N HIS A 70 14.34 -13.29 5.48
CA HIS A 70 15.62 -13.38 6.19
C HIS A 70 16.35 -12.05 6.41
N ASN A 71 15.77 -10.91 6.02
CA ASN A 71 16.38 -9.59 6.16
C ASN A 71 15.84 -8.78 7.35
N LEU A 72 14.97 -9.36 8.15
CA LEU A 72 14.44 -8.75 9.36
C LEU A 72 15.29 -9.18 10.58
N PRO A 73 15.39 -8.34 11.63
CA PRO A 73 15.94 -8.80 12.90
C PRO A 73 15.18 -10.05 13.37
N ALA A 74 15.87 -11.02 13.98
CA ALA A 74 15.29 -12.30 14.39
C ALA A 74 14.03 -12.13 15.27
N SER A 75 14.00 -11.10 16.12
CA SER A 75 12.84 -10.75 16.95
C SER A 75 11.62 -10.31 16.13
N VAL A 76 11.82 -9.80 14.92
CA VAL A 76 10.76 -9.39 13.99
C VAL A 76 10.24 -10.57 13.19
N ASP A 77 11.14 -11.48 12.80
CA ASP A 77 10.80 -12.69 12.04
C ASP A 77 9.92 -13.64 12.86
N GLU A 78 10.24 -13.84 14.16
CA GLU A 78 9.38 -14.57 15.10
C GLU A 78 8.00 -13.93 15.28
N SER A 79 7.95 -12.60 15.44
CA SER A 79 6.69 -11.88 15.65
C SER A 79 5.78 -11.89 14.41
N LEU A 80 6.34 -11.90 13.21
CA LEU A 80 5.57 -12.01 11.96
C LEU A 80 5.05 -13.44 11.72
N SER A 81 5.82 -14.45 12.10
CA SER A 81 5.43 -15.86 11.97
C SER A 81 4.34 -16.24 12.99
N GLU A 82 4.38 -15.70 14.20
CA GLU A 82 3.40 -16.00 15.28
C GLU A 82 2.12 -15.15 15.19
N GLY A 83 2.19 -13.95 14.63
CA GLY A 83 1.11 -12.96 14.70
C GLY A 83 0.03 -13.02 13.61
N GLY A 84 0.15 -13.87 12.60
CA GLY A 84 -0.84 -14.00 11.51
C GLY A 84 -1.06 -12.74 10.65
N GLY A 85 -0.41 -11.61 10.94
CA GLY A 85 -0.62 -10.33 10.26
C GLY A 85 -0.15 -10.35 8.80
N GLY A 86 0.88 -11.13 8.49
CA GLY A 86 1.34 -11.34 7.13
C GLY A 86 0.30 -12.07 6.27
N THR A 87 -0.39 -13.06 6.81
CA THR A 87 -1.40 -13.84 6.08
C THR A 87 -2.62 -13.02 5.71
N VAL A 88 -3.05 -12.08 6.55
CA VAL A 88 -4.19 -11.18 6.23
C VAL A 88 -3.90 -10.33 4.99
N LEU A 89 -2.69 -9.74 4.90
CA LEU A 89 -2.30 -8.91 3.76
C LEU A 89 -2.22 -9.72 2.45
N LEU A 90 -1.79 -10.97 2.55
CA LEU A 90 -1.67 -11.87 1.39
C LEU A 90 -3.05 -12.35 0.90
N ASP A 91 -4.00 -12.56 1.81
CA ASP A 91 -5.39 -12.87 1.49
C ASP A 91 -6.07 -11.69 0.80
N ASP A 92 -5.88 -10.48 1.30
CA ASP A 92 -6.46 -9.26 0.72
C ASP A 92 -6.02 -9.04 -0.74
N GLU A 93 -4.74 -9.27 -1.07
CA GLU A 93 -4.26 -9.14 -2.44
C GLU A 93 -4.78 -10.21 -3.38
N THR A 94 -4.82 -11.48 -2.96
CA THR A 94 -5.38 -12.55 -3.79
C THR A 94 -6.86 -12.34 -4.05
N ARG A 95 -7.61 -11.93 -3.04
CA ARG A 95 -9.05 -11.59 -3.17
C ARG A 95 -9.27 -10.38 -4.08
N PHE A 96 -8.42 -9.37 -3.99
CA PHE A 96 -8.50 -8.22 -4.91
C PHE A 96 -8.43 -8.68 -6.37
N TYR A 97 -7.39 -9.45 -6.74
CA TYR A 97 -7.22 -9.89 -8.12
C TYR A 97 -8.29 -10.86 -8.59
N ARG A 98 -8.76 -11.75 -7.71
CA ARG A 98 -9.77 -12.74 -8.03
C ARG A 98 -11.18 -12.16 -8.10
N ASP A 99 -11.56 -11.35 -7.10
CA ASP A 99 -12.96 -11.01 -6.84
C ASP A 99 -13.30 -9.55 -7.18
N LEU A 100 -12.32 -8.62 -7.21
CA LEU A 100 -12.59 -7.18 -7.28
C LEU A 100 -11.94 -6.48 -8.48
N ARG A 101 -10.83 -7.00 -9.00
CA ARG A 101 -10.07 -6.36 -10.09
C ARG A 101 -10.94 -5.98 -11.30
N ASN A 102 -11.88 -6.84 -11.67
CA ASN A 102 -12.73 -6.65 -12.85
C ASN A 102 -13.80 -5.57 -12.67
N ASP A 103 -14.04 -5.10 -11.45
CA ASP A 103 -14.96 -4.00 -11.15
C ASP A 103 -14.31 -2.62 -11.32
N LEU A 104 -13.01 -2.58 -11.62
CA LEU A 104 -12.21 -1.36 -11.70
C LEU A 104 -11.70 -1.10 -13.12
N ASP A 105 -11.94 0.10 -13.63
CA ASP A 105 -11.33 0.63 -14.84
C ASP A 105 -10.04 1.39 -14.50
N VAL A 106 -9.04 0.67 -14.01
CA VAL A 106 -7.74 1.22 -13.63
C VAL A 106 -6.62 0.44 -14.29
N GLU A 107 -5.54 1.14 -14.57
CA GLU A 107 -4.30 0.51 -15.05
C GLU A 107 -3.62 -0.23 -13.89
N THR A 108 -3.52 -1.52 -14.01
CA THR A 108 -2.78 -2.41 -13.09
C THR A 108 -2.34 -3.66 -13.85
N MET A 109 -1.55 -4.50 -13.21
CA MET A 109 -1.05 -5.75 -13.79
C MET A 109 -2.20 -6.67 -14.25
N THR A 110 -2.10 -7.21 -15.45
CA THR A 110 -2.97 -8.30 -15.90
C THR A 110 -2.62 -9.57 -15.13
N THR A 111 -3.61 -10.16 -14.46
CA THR A 111 -3.42 -11.35 -13.62
C THR A 111 -4.05 -12.55 -14.29
N TYR A 112 -3.31 -13.66 -14.33
CA TYR A 112 -3.72 -14.93 -14.92
C TYR A 112 -4.14 -15.96 -13.88
N PHE A 113 -3.62 -15.82 -12.66
CA PHE A 113 -4.00 -16.62 -11.50
C PHE A 113 -3.77 -15.83 -10.21
N ALA A 114 -4.70 -15.93 -9.27
CA ALA A 114 -4.55 -15.38 -7.92
C ALA A 114 -5.38 -16.22 -6.94
N ASP A 115 -4.74 -17.01 -6.11
CA ASP A 115 -5.39 -17.77 -5.04
C ASP A 115 -4.36 -18.34 -4.04
N HIS A 116 -4.86 -18.99 -2.99
CA HIS A 116 -4.05 -19.79 -2.08
C HIS A 116 -3.83 -21.20 -2.65
N LEU A 117 -2.64 -21.77 -2.42
CA LEU A 117 -2.31 -23.12 -2.87
C LEU A 117 -2.78 -24.19 -1.88
N ASP A 118 -2.21 -24.19 -0.67
CA ASP A 118 -2.50 -25.18 0.38
C ASP A 118 -2.56 -24.48 1.76
N GLY A 119 -3.62 -23.72 2.00
CA GLY A 119 -3.81 -22.99 3.24
C GLY A 119 -3.38 -21.52 3.19
N PRO A 120 -3.69 -20.73 4.20
CA PRO A 120 -3.67 -19.27 4.17
C PRO A 120 -2.27 -18.66 4.06
N SER A 121 -1.21 -19.40 4.36
CA SER A 121 0.17 -18.91 4.28
C SER A 121 0.84 -19.11 2.91
N GLN A 122 0.18 -19.79 1.97
CA GLN A 122 0.73 -20.10 0.65
C GLN A 122 -0.13 -19.48 -0.45
N PHE A 123 0.01 -18.19 -0.63
CA PHE A 123 -0.61 -17.48 -1.74
C PHE A 123 0.26 -17.52 -2.99
N LEU A 124 -0.39 -17.38 -4.14
CA LEU A 124 0.27 -17.23 -5.42
C LEU A 124 -0.51 -16.27 -6.31
N VAL A 125 0.18 -15.26 -6.81
CA VAL A 125 -0.32 -14.37 -7.87
C VAL A 125 0.59 -14.56 -9.08
N VAL A 126 -0.01 -14.91 -10.23
CA VAL A 126 0.68 -15.03 -11.52
C VAL A 126 0.10 -13.97 -12.46
N GLY A 127 0.94 -13.09 -12.95
CA GLY A 127 0.54 -12.01 -13.85
C GLY A 127 1.54 -11.74 -14.95
N GLU A 128 1.25 -10.74 -15.75
CA GLU A 128 2.18 -10.25 -16.76
C GLU A 128 3.42 -9.61 -16.12
N ASP A 129 4.55 -9.70 -16.79
CA ASP A 129 5.67 -8.82 -16.49
C ASP A 129 5.39 -7.46 -17.16
N ILE A 130 4.98 -6.46 -16.39
CA ILE A 130 4.59 -5.12 -16.89
C ILE A 130 5.70 -4.44 -17.69
N THR A 131 6.96 -4.84 -17.47
CA THR A 131 8.10 -4.28 -18.22
C THR A 131 8.01 -4.55 -19.72
N LEU A 132 7.28 -5.60 -20.13
CA LEU A 132 7.02 -5.92 -21.54
C LEU A 132 6.20 -4.83 -22.25
N ARG A 133 5.40 -4.09 -21.52
CA ARG A 133 4.64 -2.93 -22.03
C ARG A 133 5.44 -1.63 -21.96
N GLY A 134 6.73 -1.70 -21.60
CA GLY A 134 7.59 -0.54 -21.40
C GLY A 134 7.28 0.23 -20.12
N ALA A 135 6.62 -0.41 -19.17
CA ALA A 135 6.33 0.17 -17.86
C ALA A 135 7.62 0.50 -17.10
N ARG A 136 7.63 1.66 -16.44
CA ARG A 136 8.74 2.12 -15.61
C ARG A 136 8.25 2.42 -14.21
N VAL A 137 8.81 1.71 -13.23
CA VAL A 137 8.60 2.00 -11.80
C VAL A 137 9.50 3.18 -11.43
N PRO A 138 8.97 4.22 -10.78
CA PRO A 138 9.75 5.38 -10.37
C PRO A 138 10.85 5.02 -9.37
N ASP A 139 11.94 5.80 -9.40
CA ASP A 139 12.93 5.75 -8.34
C ASP A 139 12.34 6.31 -7.03
N ALA A 140 12.53 5.58 -5.93
CA ALA A 140 11.95 5.95 -4.64
C ALA A 140 12.51 7.27 -4.07
N VAL A 141 13.75 7.61 -4.42
CA VAL A 141 14.44 8.82 -3.92
C VAL A 141 14.10 10.03 -4.80
N ALA A 142 13.99 9.83 -6.11
CA ALA A 142 13.66 10.90 -7.06
C ALA A 142 12.20 11.37 -6.91
N GLY A 143 11.31 10.51 -6.43
CA GLY A 143 9.88 10.79 -6.35
C GLY A 143 9.20 10.88 -7.72
N LEU A 144 8.10 11.63 -7.80
CA LEU A 144 7.33 11.87 -9.01
C LEU A 144 7.44 13.35 -9.44
N SER A 145 7.22 13.62 -10.73
CA SER A 145 6.90 14.99 -11.17
C SER A 145 5.48 15.38 -10.73
N VAL A 146 5.15 16.68 -10.82
CA VAL A 146 3.79 17.16 -10.52
C VAL A 146 2.76 16.54 -11.45
N GLU A 147 3.10 16.41 -12.73
CA GLU A 147 2.26 15.77 -13.75
C GLU A 147 2.04 14.29 -13.45
N GLN A 148 3.07 13.58 -13.01
CA GLN A 148 2.96 12.18 -12.60
C GLN A 148 2.11 12.04 -11.33
N ALA A 149 2.27 12.94 -10.35
CA ALA A 149 1.43 12.97 -9.16
C ALA A 149 -0.05 13.23 -9.52
N ASP A 150 -0.33 14.13 -10.47
CA ASP A 150 -1.69 14.37 -10.98
C ASP A 150 -2.27 13.12 -11.68
N GLN A 151 -1.45 12.41 -12.47
CA GLN A 151 -1.87 11.14 -13.09
C GLN A 151 -2.12 10.03 -12.05
N LEU A 152 -1.32 9.96 -10.98
CA LEU A 152 -1.57 9.05 -9.88
C LEU A 152 -2.91 9.36 -9.20
N LEU A 153 -3.18 10.63 -8.92
CA LEU A 153 -4.49 11.04 -8.37
C LEU A 153 -5.66 10.76 -9.33
N ALA A 154 -5.43 10.86 -10.64
CA ALA A 154 -6.42 10.45 -11.63
C ALA A 154 -6.69 8.93 -11.58
N THR A 155 -5.66 8.10 -11.40
CA THR A 155 -5.83 6.65 -11.21
C THR A 155 -6.57 6.37 -9.90
N LEU A 156 -6.20 7.02 -8.79
CA LEU A 156 -6.89 6.87 -7.51
C LEU A 156 -8.36 7.33 -7.56
N SER A 157 -8.68 8.38 -8.33
CA SER A 157 -10.08 8.79 -8.49
C SER A 157 -10.93 7.71 -9.15
N ARG A 158 -10.37 6.93 -10.09
CA ARG A 158 -11.05 5.78 -10.72
C ARG A 158 -11.17 4.58 -9.78
N VAL A 159 -10.28 4.46 -8.78
CA VAL A 159 -10.44 3.47 -7.71
C VAL A 159 -11.57 3.89 -6.78
N HIS A 160 -11.61 5.16 -6.38
CA HIS A 160 -12.50 5.65 -5.34
C HIS A 160 -13.93 5.86 -5.82
N ALA A 161 -14.13 6.47 -7.00
CA ALA A 161 -15.45 6.90 -7.46
C ALA A 161 -16.49 5.78 -7.54
N PRO A 162 -16.21 4.59 -8.10
CA PRO A 162 -17.21 3.52 -8.22
C PRO A 162 -17.72 2.97 -6.88
N PHE A 163 -16.90 3.12 -5.83
CA PHE A 163 -17.19 2.58 -4.50
C PHE A 163 -17.56 3.64 -3.48
N TRP A 164 -17.72 4.91 -3.90
CA TRP A 164 -18.01 6.00 -2.99
C TRP A 164 -19.35 5.81 -2.27
N GLU A 165 -19.29 5.66 -0.93
CA GLU A 165 -20.45 5.36 -0.08
C GLU A 165 -21.26 4.12 -0.55
N SER A 166 -20.63 3.21 -1.26
CA SER A 166 -21.28 2.03 -1.83
C SER A 166 -21.82 1.10 -0.74
N PRO A 167 -23.05 0.59 -0.89
CA PRO A 167 -23.60 -0.42 0.01
C PRO A 167 -22.80 -1.72 0.03
N ARG A 168 -22.04 -2.03 -1.03
CA ARG A 168 -21.13 -3.19 -1.08
C ARG A 168 -20.06 -3.18 0.01
N LEU A 169 -19.67 -2.00 0.50
CA LEU A 169 -18.65 -1.83 1.56
C LEU A 169 -19.21 -1.92 2.98
N ARG A 170 -20.53 -2.05 3.15
CA ARG A 170 -21.16 -2.20 4.47
C ARG A 170 -20.96 -3.61 5.02
N GLU A 171 -21.30 -3.82 6.29
CA GLU A 171 -21.13 -5.11 6.96
C GLU A 171 -21.88 -6.26 6.27
N GLU A 172 -23.03 -5.98 5.64
CA GLU A 172 -23.83 -6.95 4.91
C GLU A 172 -23.47 -7.03 3.41
N GLY A 173 -22.53 -6.22 2.95
CA GLY A 173 -22.11 -6.17 1.54
C GLY A 173 -21.11 -7.26 1.18
N ASP A 174 -21.01 -7.55 -0.10
CA ASP A 174 -20.07 -8.53 -0.66
C ASP A 174 -18.60 -8.16 -0.49
N LEU A 175 -18.32 -6.86 -0.25
CA LEU A 175 -16.98 -6.32 0.03
C LEU A 175 -16.74 -6.06 1.54
N ALA A 176 -17.57 -6.61 2.43
CA ALA A 176 -17.38 -6.51 3.87
C ALA A 176 -16.04 -7.08 4.38
N TRP A 177 -15.39 -7.94 3.60
CA TRP A 177 -14.07 -8.51 3.89
C TRP A 177 -12.94 -7.47 3.85
N LEU A 178 -13.11 -6.36 3.11
CA LEU A 178 -12.12 -5.29 3.05
C LEU A 178 -11.84 -4.74 4.46
N GLN A 179 -10.56 -4.65 4.79
CA GLN A 179 -10.11 -4.21 6.11
C GLN A 179 -10.63 -2.81 6.44
N HIS A 180 -11.12 -2.65 7.67
CA HIS A 180 -11.52 -1.35 8.19
C HIS A 180 -10.33 -0.67 8.89
N PRO A 181 -10.16 0.67 8.85
CA PRO A 181 -8.98 1.35 9.40
C PRO A 181 -8.72 1.10 10.89
N GLN A 182 -9.77 0.90 11.69
CA GLN A 182 -9.66 0.72 13.14
C GLN A 182 -9.95 -0.69 13.63
N THR A 183 -10.61 -1.50 12.81
CA THR A 183 -11.03 -2.87 13.16
C THR A 183 -10.63 -3.81 12.03
N GLY A 184 -10.57 -5.07 12.30
CA GLY A 184 -10.10 -6.05 11.31
C GLY A 184 -8.71 -6.58 11.63
N GLY A 185 -8.30 -7.60 10.91
CA GLY A 185 -7.10 -8.37 11.20
C GLY A 185 -5.81 -7.53 11.18
N PHE A 186 -5.66 -6.64 10.21
CA PHE A 186 -4.47 -5.80 10.11
C PHE A 186 -4.39 -4.75 11.23
N ALA A 187 -5.50 -4.10 11.57
CA ALA A 187 -5.53 -3.15 12.70
C ALA A 187 -5.25 -3.87 14.03
N GLN A 188 -5.77 -5.08 14.19
CA GLN A 188 -5.48 -5.90 15.37
C GLN A 188 -4.01 -6.32 15.42
N PHE A 189 -3.43 -6.78 14.32
CA PHE A 189 -2.02 -7.08 14.22
C PHE A 189 -1.14 -5.88 14.60
N LEU A 190 -1.45 -4.68 14.08
CA LEU A 190 -0.71 -3.47 14.44
C LEU A 190 -0.77 -3.18 15.94
N ARG A 191 -1.93 -3.38 16.59
CA ARG A 191 -2.08 -3.18 18.05
C ARG A 191 -1.31 -4.18 18.89
N THR A 192 -1.22 -5.42 18.45
CA THR A 192 -0.61 -6.50 19.23
C THR A 192 0.89 -6.64 18.99
N ASN A 193 1.32 -6.58 17.72
CA ASN A 193 2.69 -6.91 17.32
C ASN A 193 3.33 -5.79 16.46
N GLY A 194 2.55 -5.19 15.56
CA GLY A 194 3.10 -4.31 14.52
C GLY A 194 3.83 -3.09 15.10
N PHE A 195 3.29 -2.44 16.12
CA PHE A 195 3.97 -1.30 16.75
C PHE A 195 5.21 -1.70 17.55
N GLN A 196 5.31 -2.91 18.07
CA GLN A 196 6.55 -3.41 18.67
C GLN A 196 7.66 -3.53 17.62
N ILE A 197 7.29 -4.04 16.42
CA ILE A 197 8.19 -4.14 15.28
C ILE A 197 8.63 -2.74 14.82
N ILE A 198 7.69 -1.80 14.69
CA ILE A 198 7.99 -0.40 14.31
C ILE A 198 8.92 0.24 15.33
N ARG A 199 8.69 0.06 16.64
CA ARG A 199 9.56 0.56 17.71
C ARG A 199 10.98 0.03 17.58
N ALA A 200 11.15 -1.27 17.30
CA ALA A 200 12.47 -1.85 17.06
C ALA A 200 13.17 -1.23 15.85
N PHE A 201 12.44 -0.93 14.78
CA PHE A 201 12.99 -0.23 13.62
C PHE A 201 13.34 1.23 13.90
N LEU A 202 12.64 1.91 14.81
CA LEU A 202 12.93 3.29 15.17
C LEU A 202 14.22 3.42 16.01
N GLU A 203 14.71 2.33 16.63
CA GLU A 203 16.00 2.31 17.31
C GLU A 203 17.21 2.26 16.37
N ILE A 204 17.01 2.07 15.05
CA ILE A 204 18.09 2.19 14.07
C ILE A 204 18.65 3.63 14.10
N PRO A 205 19.98 3.84 14.26
CA PRO A 205 20.56 5.13 14.59
C PRO A 205 20.04 6.31 13.75
N TYR A 206 20.07 6.20 12.42
CA TYR A 206 19.63 7.30 11.56
C TYR A 206 18.12 7.61 11.68
N LYS A 207 17.28 6.60 11.97
CA LYS A 207 15.84 6.80 12.18
C LYS A 207 15.57 7.45 13.52
N LYS A 208 16.31 7.04 14.56
CA LYS A 208 16.26 7.67 15.87
C LYS A 208 16.65 9.13 15.81
N GLU A 209 17.74 9.46 15.11
CA GLU A 209 18.18 10.84 14.90
C GLU A 209 17.11 11.69 14.20
N LEU A 210 16.42 11.13 13.19
CA LEU A 210 15.33 11.83 12.49
C LEU A 210 14.12 12.07 13.42
N LEU A 211 13.78 11.10 14.26
CA LEU A 211 12.68 11.20 15.20
C LEU A 211 12.98 12.22 16.29
N ASP A 212 14.17 12.17 16.86
CA ASP A 212 14.67 13.14 17.85
C ASP A 212 14.71 14.58 17.26
N ALA A 213 15.16 14.74 16.00
CA ALA A 213 15.16 16.02 15.31
C ALA A 213 13.76 16.57 15.03
N ALA A 214 12.76 15.70 14.89
CA ALA A 214 11.36 16.08 14.79
C ALA A 214 10.73 16.44 16.14
N GLY A 215 11.39 16.14 17.25
CA GLY A 215 10.87 16.31 18.61
C GLY A 215 9.78 15.31 18.96
N GLU A 216 9.80 14.15 18.31
CA GLU A 216 8.81 13.09 18.44
C GLU A 216 9.44 11.81 19.03
N ASP A 217 8.60 10.90 19.49
CA ASP A 217 8.98 9.58 19.95
C ASP A 217 8.04 8.48 19.40
N ALA A 218 8.31 7.24 19.71
CA ALA A 218 7.52 6.12 19.23
C ALA A 218 6.06 6.16 19.76
N ASP A 219 5.84 6.71 20.95
CA ASP A 219 4.50 6.80 21.56
C ASP A 219 3.67 7.87 20.87
N SER A 220 4.26 9.04 20.60
CA SER A 220 3.60 10.10 19.84
C SER A 220 3.29 9.69 18.40
N MET A 221 4.18 8.93 17.74
CA MET A 221 3.93 8.38 16.41
C MET A 221 2.78 7.37 16.42
N GLU A 222 2.73 6.46 17.38
CA GLU A 222 1.64 5.50 17.51
C GLU A 222 0.32 6.20 17.78
N ALA A 223 0.29 7.18 18.67
CA ALA A 223 -0.91 7.98 18.96
C ALA A 223 -1.39 8.75 17.71
N ALA A 224 -0.48 9.36 16.95
CA ALA A 224 -0.78 10.06 15.71
C ALA A 224 -1.32 9.10 14.63
N PHE A 225 -0.74 7.90 14.51
CA PHE A 225 -1.24 6.88 13.59
C PHE A 225 -2.69 6.50 13.92
N TRP A 226 -3.01 6.20 15.18
CA TRP A 226 -4.38 5.82 15.55
C TRP A 226 -5.38 6.98 15.43
N ALA A 227 -4.95 8.21 15.67
CA ALA A 227 -5.76 9.41 15.40
C ALA A 227 -6.06 9.56 13.90
N LEU A 228 -5.07 9.32 13.05
CA LEU A 228 -5.25 9.29 11.59
C LEU A 228 -6.23 8.18 11.18
N GLN A 229 -6.06 6.94 11.68
CA GLN A 229 -6.99 5.86 11.37
C GLN A 229 -8.42 6.15 11.82
N ALA A 230 -8.61 6.85 12.95
CA ALA A 230 -9.92 7.32 13.39
C ALA A 230 -10.51 8.34 12.42
N SER A 231 -9.72 9.28 11.92
CA SER A 231 -10.15 10.26 10.91
C SER A 231 -10.52 9.58 9.58
N VAL A 232 -9.72 8.60 9.14
CA VAL A 232 -9.99 7.82 7.92
C VAL A 232 -11.29 7.00 8.06
N ALA A 233 -11.57 6.47 9.25
CA ALA A 233 -12.79 5.73 9.53
C ALA A 233 -14.05 6.62 9.61
N ALA A 234 -13.91 7.89 9.96
CA ALA A 234 -15.02 8.82 10.12
C ALA A 234 -15.41 9.56 8.83
N GLY A 235 -14.59 9.51 7.79
CA GLY A 235 -14.84 10.17 6.50
C GLY A 235 -15.75 9.35 5.58
N PRO A 236 -16.09 9.89 4.40
CA PRO A 236 -16.80 9.14 3.37
C PRO A 236 -16.06 7.85 3.02
N VAL A 237 -16.77 6.74 3.01
CA VAL A 237 -16.18 5.40 2.82
C VAL A 237 -16.10 5.07 1.32
N THR A 238 -14.94 4.66 0.89
CA THR A 238 -14.72 4.12 -0.45
C THR A 238 -13.72 2.97 -0.43
N LEU A 239 -13.48 2.35 -1.57
CA LEU A 239 -12.36 1.44 -1.78
C LEU A 239 -11.05 2.23 -1.78
N LEU A 240 -10.03 1.74 -1.10
CA LEU A 240 -8.70 2.32 -1.06
C LEU A 240 -7.68 1.31 -1.60
N HIS A 241 -6.67 1.80 -2.32
CA HIS A 241 -5.46 1.04 -2.59
C HIS A 241 -4.72 0.70 -1.28
N GLY A 242 -4.66 1.67 -0.37
CA GLY A 242 -4.09 1.53 0.97
C GLY A 242 -2.59 1.81 1.08
N ASP A 243 -1.83 1.71 -0.02
CA ASP A 243 -0.37 1.92 -0.05
C ASP A 243 0.13 2.55 -1.37
N PRO A 244 -0.45 3.66 -1.86
CA PRO A 244 -0.14 4.21 -3.18
C PRO A 244 1.13 5.07 -3.20
N HIS A 245 2.25 4.55 -2.67
CA HIS A 245 3.54 5.23 -2.76
C HIS A 245 4.20 5.01 -4.15
N PRO A 246 5.19 5.84 -4.55
CA PRO A 246 5.77 5.80 -5.91
C PRO A 246 6.24 4.41 -6.36
N ARG A 247 6.80 3.58 -5.47
CA ARG A 247 7.27 2.25 -5.84
C ARG A 247 6.14 1.23 -6.09
N ASN A 248 4.93 1.52 -5.64
CA ASN A 248 3.73 0.75 -5.97
C ASN A 248 3.00 1.33 -7.18
N THR A 249 3.67 2.18 -7.95
CA THR A 249 3.15 2.76 -9.20
C THR A 249 4.10 2.48 -10.36
N TYR A 250 3.60 2.63 -11.57
CA TYR A 250 4.41 2.61 -12.79
C TYR A 250 3.81 3.52 -13.84
N THR A 251 4.64 3.97 -14.78
CA THR A 251 4.24 4.80 -15.91
C THR A 251 4.45 4.03 -17.20
N LEU A 252 3.44 3.97 -18.04
CA LEU A 252 3.51 3.45 -19.41
C LEU A 252 4.10 4.50 -20.37
N PRO A 253 4.60 4.08 -21.57
CA PRO A 253 5.15 5.02 -22.56
C PRO A 253 4.22 6.17 -22.95
N GLY A 254 2.89 5.99 -22.83
CA GLY A 254 1.88 7.04 -23.07
C GLY A 254 1.66 8.01 -21.92
N GLY A 255 2.39 7.90 -20.81
CA GLY A 255 2.23 8.73 -19.61
C GLY A 255 1.15 8.27 -18.64
N GLN A 256 0.36 7.26 -18.98
CA GLN A 256 -0.65 6.68 -18.11
C GLN A 256 0.04 6.03 -16.90
N MET A 257 -0.47 6.29 -15.71
CA MET A 257 0.01 5.66 -14.48
C MET A 257 -0.86 4.50 -14.06
N GLY A 258 -0.19 3.40 -13.71
CA GLY A 258 -0.78 2.23 -13.08
C GLY A 258 -0.36 2.08 -11.63
N VAL A 259 -1.08 1.22 -10.91
CA VAL A 259 -0.81 0.86 -9.52
C VAL A 259 -0.60 -0.64 -9.37
N LEU A 260 0.25 -1.02 -8.43
CA LEU A 260 0.65 -2.39 -8.11
C LEU A 260 0.56 -2.63 -6.61
N ASP A 261 0.65 -3.88 -6.21
CA ASP A 261 0.75 -4.25 -4.79
C ASP A 261 -0.50 -3.90 -3.97
N TRP A 262 -1.56 -4.64 -4.22
CA TRP A 262 -2.88 -4.46 -3.57
C TRP A 262 -2.98 -5.15 -2.20
N GLN A 263 -1.87 -5.50 -1.58
CA GLN A 263 -1.86 -6.19 -0.28
C GLN A 263 -2.48 -5.37 0.86
N LEU A 264 -2.58 -4.06 0.72
CA LEU A 264 -3.22 -3.16 1.69
C LEU A 264 -4.58 -2.64 1.21
N VAL A 265 -5.18 -3.30 0.20
CA VAL A 265 -6.53 -2.93 -0.25
C VAL A 265 -7.51 -2.96 0.91
N ARG A 266 -8.27 -1.89 1.08
CA ARG A 266 -9.16 -1.72 2.23
C ARG A 266 -10.28 -0.73 1.94
N ARG A 267 -11.18 -0.56 2.89
CA ARG A 267 -12.21 0.49 2.86
C ARG A 267 -11.88 1.61 3.85
N GLY A 268 -12.26 2.82 3.51
CA GLY A 268 -12.06 3.99 4.35
C GLY A 268 -12.19 5.30 3.58
N SER A 269 -11.77 6.40 4.18
CA SER A 269 -11.83 7.70 3.51
C SER A 269 -10.69 7.86 2.51
N TRP A 270 -11.04 8.36 1.33
CA TRP A 270 -10.16 8.74 0.23
C TRP A 270 -8.90 9.52 0.67
N SER A 271 -9.01 10.28 1.76
CA SER A 271 -7.94 11.13 2.29
C SER A 271 -6.69 10.34 2.69
N HIS A 272 -6.85 9.04 3.01
CA HIS A 272 -5.72 8.16 3.26
C HIS A 272 -4.83 8.02 2.01
N ASP A 273 -5.40 7.55 0.91
CA ASP A 273 -4.64 7.31 -0.31
C ASP A 273 -4.07 8.59 -0.91
N VAL A 274 -4.88 9.63 -0.99
CA VAL A 274 -4.46 10.91 -1.58
C VAL A 274 -3.37 11.57 -0.74
N GLY A 275 -3.52 11.58 0.59
CA GLY A 275 -2.52 12.13 1.50
C GLY A 275 -1.20 11.35 1.43
N TYR A 276 -1.29 10.03 1.46
CA TYR A 276 -0.13 9.14 1.40
C TYR A 276 0.61 9.25 0.06
N ALA A 277 -0.13 9.26 -1.05
CA ALA A 277 0.43 9.45 -2.39
C ALA A 277 1.19 10.77 -2.50
N LEU A 278 0.58 11.91 -2.12
CA LEU A 278 1.19 13.22 -2.23
C LEU A 278 2.41 13.40 -1.33
N ILE A 279 2.36 12.88 -0.09
CA ILE A 279 3.49 12.95 0.84
C ILE A 279 4.66 12.08 0.35
N GLY A 280 4.38 10.90 -0.19
CA GLY A 280 5.41 9.99 -0.70
C GLY A 280 5.96 10.37 -2.08
N ALA A 281 5.18 11.09 -2.89
CA ALA A 281 5.50 11.39 -4.29
C ALA A 281 6.32 12.66 -4.48
N LEU A 282 6.04 13.71 -3.70
CA LEU A 282 6.57 15.05 -3.97
C LEU A 282 7.45 15.56 -2.83
N PRO A 283 8.62 16.17 -3.15
CA PRO A 283 9.38 16.93 -2.18
C PRO A 283 8.52 18.00 -1.49
N PRO A 284 8.81 18.36 -0.21
CA PRO A 284 7.94 19.24 0.56
C PRO A 284 7.65 20.60 -0.08
N GLU A 285 8.62 21.23 -0.72
CA GLU A 285 8.44 22.54 -1.39
C GLU A 285 7.53 22.41 -2.59
N LEU A 286 7.76 21.40 -3.42
CA LEU A 286 6.97 21.14 -4.62
C LEU A 286 5.55 20.74 -4.25
N ARG A 287 5.37 19.90 -3.22
CA ARG A 287 4.07 19.54 -2.69
C ARG A 287 3.29 20.77 -2.21
N ARG A 288 3.90 21.62 -1.37
CA ARG A 288 3.24 22.82 -0.83
C ARG A 288 2.79 23.81 -1.90
N SER A 289 3.52 23.90 -3.01
CA SER A 289 3.17 24.80 -4.12
C SER A 289 2.04 24.27 -5.02
N HIS A 290 1.86 22.94 -5.10
CA HIS A 290 0.92 22.33 -6.05
C HIS A 290 -0.20 21.51 -5.39
N GLU A 291 -0.15 21.19 -4.10
CA GLU A 291 -1.12 20.27 -3.47
C GLU A 291 -2.56 20.75 -3.60
N ARG A 292 -2.79 22.08 -3.57
CA ARG A 292 -4.14 22.64 -3.74
C ARG A 292 -4.70 22.33 -5.13
N GLU A 293 -3.91 22.61 -6.16
CA GLU A 293 -4.28 22.35 -7.55
C GLU A 293 -4.53 20.86 -7.78
N LEU A 294 -3.62 20.01 -7.30
CA LEU A 294 -3.74 18.55 -7.40
C LEU A 294 -5.01 18.02 -6.70
N LEU A 295 -5.35 18.56 -5.52
CA LEU A 295 -6.58 18.21 -4.83
C LEU A 295 -7.83 18.72 -5.55
N ASP A 296 -7.80 19.91 -6.12
CA ASP A 296 -8.92 20.45 -6.89
C ASP A 296 -9.15 19.62 -8.19
N ASN A 297 -8.10 19.21 -8.87
CA ASN A 297 -8.15 18.30 -10.02
C ASN A 297 -8.73 16.92 -9.64
N TYR A 298 -8.27 16.34 -8.53
CA TYR A 298 -8.80 15.08 -8.02
C TYR A 298 -10.29 15.16 -7.72
N ARG A 299 -10.75 16.25 -7.07
CA ARG A 299 -12.16 16.48 -6.75
C ARG A 299 -13.02 16.68 -8.00
N ALA A 300 -12.49 17.40 -9.00
CA ALA A 300 -13.17 17.56 -10.28
C ALA A 300 -13.43 16.20 -10.93
N ARG A 301 -12.43 15.30 -10.95
CA ARG A 301 -12.56 13.93 -11.48
C ARG A 301 -13.61 13.11 -10.72
N LEU A 302 -13.68 13.22 -9.40
CA LEU A 302 -14.73 12.56 -8.63
C LEU A 302 -16.13 13.09 -8.99
N THR A 303 -16.26 14.40 -9.15
CA THR A 303 -17.52 15.04 -9.57
C THR A 303 -17.94 14.60 -10.98
N GLU A 304 -17.01 14.56 -11.93
CA GLU A 304 -17.23 14.06 -13.28
C GLU A 304 -17.66 12.59 -13.31
N ALA A 305 -17.17 11.80 -12.36
CA ALA A 305 -17.56 10.40 -12.16
C ALA A 305 -18.88 10.24 -11.39
N GLY A 306 -19.60 11.35 -11.06
CA GLY A 306 -20.93 11.32 -10.43
C GLY A 306 -20.92 11.30 -8.90
N VAL A 307 -19.78 11.54 -8.23
CA VAL A 307 -19.72 11.67 -6.77
C VAL A 307 -20.32 13.01 -6.34
N VAL A 308 -21.56 12.98 -5.84
CA VAL A 308 -22.33 14.20 -5.50
C VAL A 308 -21.80 14.89 -4.24
N SER A 309 -21.19 14.11 -3.31
CA SER A 309 -20.63 14.61 -2.05
C SER A 309 -19.11 14.69 -2.12
N ALA A 310 -18.56 15.20 -3.24
CA ALA A 310 -17.11 15.38 -3.36
C ALA A 310 -16.58 16.23 -2.17
N PRO A 311 -15.42 15.88 -1.60
CA PRO A 311 -14.93 16.46 -0.35
C PRO A 311 -14.84 17.99 -0.40
N ASP A 312 -15.42 18.67 0.60
CA ASP A 312 -15.37 20.12 0.70
C ASP A 312 -13.96 20.62 1.03
N ARG A 313 -13.67 21.88 0.73
CA ARG A 313 -12.36 22.56 0.92
C ARG A 313 -11.81 22.52 2.36
N THR A 314 -12.57 22.01 3.32
CA THR A 314 -12.20 22.00 4.75
C THR A 314 -11.03 21.09 5.11
N VAL A 315 -10.57 20.18 4.23
CA VAL A 315 -9.43 19.29 4.49
C VAL A 315 -8.06 20.01 4.37
N SER A 316 -8.04 21.25 3.89
CA SER A 316 -6.81 22.08 3.78
C SER A 316 -6.21 22.54 5.11
N ARG A 317 -6.65 22.05 6.26
CA ARG A 317 -6.13 22.46 7.57
C ARG A 317 -5.31 21.43 8.32
N CYS A 318 -4.76 20.44 7.64
CA CYS A 318 -3.60 19.73 8.15
C CYS A 318 -2.32 20.53 7.85
N GLY A 319 -2.28 21.76 8.32
CA GLY A 319 -1.01 22.42 8.56
C GLY A 319 -0.26 21.62 9.62
N PRO A 320 1.10 21.64 9.61
CA PRO A 320 1.86 20.95 10.64
C PRO A 320 1.34 21.42 12.01
N PRO A 321 1.25 20.51 13.00
CA PRO A 321 0.93 20.91 14.35
C PRO A 321 1.87 22.07 14.68
N THR A 322 1.33 23.20 15.11
CA THR A 322 2.10 24.33 15.60
C THR A 322 2.88 23.80 16.79
N VAL A 323 4.16 23.49 16.59
CA VAL A 323 5.10 23.20 17.67
C VAL A 323 5.10 24.44 18.54
N LYS A 324 4.36 24.42 19.63
CA LYS A 324 4.51 25.40 20.67
C LYS A 324 5.92 25.21 21.24
N ALA A 325 6.83 26.06 20.81
CA ALA A 325 8.14 26.17 21.43
C ALA A 325 7.91 26.34 22.95
N ARG A 326 8.20 25.30 23.72
CA ARG A 326 8.30 25.41 25.15
C ARG A 326 9.49 26.35 25.39
N ARG A 327 9.22 27.63 25.67
CA ARG A 327 10.21 28.52 26.24
C ARG A 327 10.59 27.93 27.57
N GLY A 328 11.85 27.51 27.65
CA GLY A 328 12.44 27.08 28.90
C GLY A 328 12.41 28.25 29.89
N ASP A 329 11.62 28.12 30.94
CA ASP A 329 11.72 28.96 32.11
C ASP A 329 13.02 28.62 32.84
N SER A 330 14.09 29.35 32.53
CA SER A 330 15.28 29.42 33.37
C SER A 330 14.88 30.20 34.64
N ALA A 331 14.55 29.47 35.68
CA ALA A 331 14.44 30.04 37.02
C ALA A 331 15.82 30.51 37.48
N CYS A 332 16.06 31.81 37.44
CA CYS A 332 17.13 32.46 38.19
C CYS A 332 16.50 33.08 39.44
N GLY A 333 16.77 32.49 40.57
CA GLY A 333 16.35 33.02 41.86
C GLY A 333 17.14 34.29 42.23
N ARG A 334 16.46 35.25 42.86
CA ARG A 334 17.02 36.10 43.90
C ARG A 334 15.95 36.73 44.81
N SER A 335 16.00 36.31 46.06
CA SER A 335 15.94 37.07 47.32
C SER A 335 14.98 38.24 47.47
N ARG A 336 14.20 38.13 48.54
CA ARG A 336 13.45 39.11 49.32
C ARG A 336 14.25 40.42 49.63
N PRO A 337 13.62 41.54 50.04
CA PRO A 337 13.07 41.61 51.38
C PRO A 337 11.78 42.50 51.64
N THR A 338 11.06 42.09 52.67
CA THR A 338 10.50 42.83 53.85
C THR A 338 9.70 44.14 53.71
N ARG A 339 8.51 44.06 54.33
CA ARG A 339 7.77 45.02 55.17
C ARG A 339 7.25 46.33 54.55
N CYS A 340 6.06 46.69 54.81
CA CYS A 340 5.41 47.25 56.01
C CYS A 340 3.93 47.46 55.78
N THR A 341 3.17 47.16 56.81
CA THR A 341 1.84 47.70 57.17
C THR A 341 1.96 49.15 57.68
N PRO A 342 0.89 49.91 57.89
CA PRO A 342 -0.43 49.52 58.40
C PRO A 342 -1.57 49.58 57.44
#